data_abcaffd82386c70681f6f817eeceb933
#
_entry.id   abcaffd82386c70681f6f817eeceb933
#
_cell.length_a   1.000
_cell.length_b   1.000
_cell.length_c   1.000
_cell.angle_alpha   90.00
_cell.angle_beta   90.00
_cell.angle_gamma   90.00
#
_symmetry.space_group_name_H-M   'P 1'
#
loop_
_entity.id
_entity.type
_entity.pdbx_description
1 polymer ?
#
loop_
_entity_poly.entity_id
_entity_poly.type
_entity_poly.pdbx_seq_one_letter_code
_entity_poly.pdbx_strand_id
1 'polypeptide(L)'
;MLTFIPMYTRALQLSSFTSLFFLVFALVIVVTRPFVGYLFDHHGPDATVYPGFAFFCIGFILFSQVGGVPLLLLSAGILGIGFGALAPAFQTLAVQSAPPSRAGVATSTYFWSLDISVGLAAAVLGVVSDALGYPFMYGVVCLTSALLGLVYYFLWRRSGKRAGT
;
A
#
# COMPACT_ATOMS: atom_id res chain seq x y z
N MET A 1 -1.23 1.70 -9.35
CA MET A 1 -1.67 0.30 -9.29
C MET A 1 -3.17 0.13 -9.11
N LEU A 2 -3.84 0.79 -8.15
CA LEU A 2 -5.31 0.73 -8.01
C LEU A 2 -6.04 1.18 -9.29
N THR A 3 -5.45 2.06 -10.07
CA THR A 3 -5.94 2.56 -11.36
C THR A 3 -6.12 1.45 -12.40
N PHE A 4 -5.32 0.39 -12.35
CA PHE A 4 -5.39 -0.72 -13.30
C PHE A 4 -6.38 -1.83 -12.91
N ILE A 5 -6.93 -1.79 -11.69
CA ILE A 5 -7.91 -2.79 -11.23
C ILE A 5 -9.13 -2.89 -12.15
N PRO A 6 -9.76 -1.77 -12.58
CA PRO A 6 -10.89 -1.87 -13.50
C PRO A 6 -10.52 -2.46 -14.87
N MET A 7 -9.30 -2.24 -15.34
CA MET A 7 -8.82 -2.80 -16.61
C MET A 7 -8.57 -4.31 -16.48
N TYR A 8 -7.94 -4.74 -15.37
CA TYR A 8 -7.68 -6.14 -15.12
C TYR A 8 -8.97 -6.94 -14.87
N THR A 9 -9.90 -6.42 -14.06
CA THR A 9 -11.21 -7.07 -13.86
C THR A 9 -12.03 -7.16 -15.16
N ARG A 10 -11.89 -6.18 -16.06
CA ARG A 10 -12.50 -6.21 -17.37
C ARG A 10 -11.88 -7.31 -18.24
N ALA A 11 -10.56 -7.48 -18.23
CA ALA A 11 -9.87 -8.54 -18.94
C ALA A 11 -10.27 -9.94 -18.42
N LEU A 12 -10.60 -10.07 -17.15
CA LEU A 12 -11.10 -11.30 -16.53
C LEU A 12 -12.61 -11.52 -16.66
N GLN A 13 -13.33 -10.63 -17.35
CA GLN A 13 -14.81 -10.62 -17.45
C GLN A 13 -15.52 -10.48 -16.07
N LEU A 14 -14.84 -9.90 -15.09
CA LEU A 14 -15.34 -9.64 -13.74
C LEU A 14 -15.66 -8.15 -13.50
N SER A 15 -15.88 -7.38 -14.56
CA SER A 15 -16.12 -5.93 -14.48
C SER A 15 -17.29 -5.53 -13.59
N SER A 16 -18.35 -6.35 -13.56
CA SER A 16 -19.51 -6.13 -12.69
C SER A 16 -19.18 -6.15 -11.20
N PHE A 17 -18.11 -6.82 -10.81
CA PHE A 17 -17.66 -6.94 -9.41
C PHE A 17 -16.57 -5.94 -9.02
N THR A 18 -16.14 -5.06 -9.95
CA THR A 18 -15.14 -4.03 -9.67
C THR A 18 -15.60 -3.06 -8.58
N SER A 19 -16.84 -2.64 -8.62
CA SER A 19 -17.42 -1.75 -7.58
C SER A 19 -17.46 -2.44 -6.22
N LEU A 20 -17.77 -3.75 -6.19
CA LEU A 20 -17.78 -4.53 -4.96
C LEU A 20 -16.36 -4.69 -4.39
N PHE A 21 -15.35 -4.87 -5.25
CA PHE A 21 -13.93 -4.85 -4.86
C PHE A 21 -13.59 -3.56 -4.11
N PHE A 22 -13.90 -2.39 -4.70
CA PHE A 22 -13.60 -1.11 -4.06
C PHE A 22 -14.41 -0.87 -2.79
N LEU A 23 -15.65 -1.36 -2.73
CA LEU A 23 -16.47 -1.31 -1.52
C LEU A 23 -15.82 -2.11 -0.38
N VAL A 24 -15.44 -3.36 -0.61
CA VAL A 24 -14.77 -4.21 0.39
C VAL A 24 -13.44 -3.59 0.80
N PHE A 25 -12.64 -3.13 -0.16
CA PHE A 25 -11.37 -2.46 0.08
C PHE A 25 -11.54 -1.23 1.00
N ALA A 26 -12.50 -0.35 0.70
CA ALA A 26 -12.78 0.84 1.48
C ALA A 26 -13.32 0.52 2.88
N LEU A 27 -14.24 -0.44 3.00
CA LEU A 27 -14.79 -0.87 4.30
C LEU A 27 -13.69 -1.42 5.21
N VAL A 28 -12.80 -2.25 4.65
CA VAL A 28 -11.69 -2.82 5.42
C VAL A 28 -10.73 -1.72 5.87
N ILE A 29 -10.41 -0.73 5.02
CA ILE A 29 -9.60 0.42 5.44
C ILE A 29 -10.24 1.15 6.62
N VAL A 30 -11.54 1.43 6.57
CA VAL A 30 -12.25 2.14 7.64
C VAL A 30 -12.22 1.34 8.94
N VAL A 31 -12.50 0.04 8.86
CA VAL A 31 -12.53 -0.84 10.03
C VAL A 31 -11.13 -1.03 10.64
N THR A 32 -10.10 -1.10 9.82
CA THR A 32 -8.72 -1.31 10.30
C THR A 32 -8.09 -0.05 10.89
N ARG A 33 -8.55 1.15 10.56
CA ARG A 33 -7.97 2.41 11.05
C ARG A 33 -7.82 2.51 12.57
N PRO A 34 -8.84 2.23 13.40
CA PRO A 34 -8.70 2.33 14.85
C PRO A 34 -7.68 1.33 15.41
N PHE A 35 -7.62 0.12 14.85
CA PHE A 35 -6.65 -0.90 15.26
C PHE A 35 -5.22 -0.52 14.88
N VAL A 36 -5.05 0.02 13.69
CA VAL A 36 -3.76 0.51 13.18
C VAL A 36 -3.26 1.69 14.02
N GLY A 37 -4.13 2.65 14.35
CA GLY A 37 -3.82 3.78 15.22
C GLY A 37 -3.38 3.31 16.61
N TYR A 38 -4.15 2.43 17.23
CA TYR A 38 -3.81 1.85 18.52
C TYR A 38 -2.46 1.12 18.51
N LEU A 39 -2.22 0.32 17.47
CA LEU A 39 -0.98 -0.44 17.32
C LEU A 39 0.23 0.49 17.13
N PHE A 40 0.07 1.53 16.33
CA PHE A 40 1.10 2.53 16.08
C PHE A 40 1.47 3.31 17.35
N ASP A 41 0.46 3.74 18.13
CA ASP A 41 0.65 4.56 19.33
C ASP A 41 1.27 3.77 20.50
N HIS A 42 0.93 2.47 20.64
CA HIS A 42 1.36 1.67 21.77
C HIS A 42 2.63 0.83 21.50
N HIS A 43 2.83 0.39 20.26
CA HIS A 43 3.94 -0.51 19.89
C HIS A 43 4.92 0.14 18.90
N GLY A 44 4.66 1.40 18.54
CA GLY A 44 5.51 2.15 17.61
C GLY A 44 5.27 1.85 16.13
N PRO A 45 5.96 2.58 15.24
CA PRO A 45 5.76 2.50 13.79
C PRO A 45 6.06 1.10 13.22
N ASP A 46 7.04 0.40 13.77
CA ASP A 46 7.48 -0.91 13.26
C ASP A 46 6.39 -1.96 13.35
N ALA A 47 5.63 -1.96 14.45
CA ALA A 47 4.53 -2.89 14.67
C ALA A 47 3.39 -2.73 13.64
N THR A 48 3.30 -1.59 13.00
CA THR A 48 2.29 -1.28 11.98
C THR A 48 2.85 -1.45 10.57
N VAL A 49 4.07 -0.98 10.34
CA VAL A 49 4.66 -0.93 8.99
C VAL A 49 5.02 -2.32 8.48
N TYR A 50 5.63 -3.19 9.30
CA TYR A 50 6.00 -4.55 8.84
C TYR A 50 4.80 -5.41 8.48
N PRO A 51 3.77 -5.56 9.35
CA PRO A 51 2.56 -6.29 8.98
C PRO A 51 1.85 -5.64 7.77
N GLY A 52 1.85 -4.30 7.70
CA GLY A 52 1.28 -3.57 6.57
C GLY A 52 1.90 -3.98 5.23
N PHE A 53 3.23 -4.04 5.14
CA PHE A 53 3.93 -4.53 3.95
C PHE A 53 3.64 -6.00 3.67
N ALA A 54 3.60 -6.86 4.69
CA ALA A 54 3.30 -8.28 4.53
C ALA A 54 1.89 -8.48 3.93
N PHE A 55 0.88 -7.84 4.50
CA PHE A 55 -0.50 -7.90 3.97
C PHE A 55 -0.58 -7.32 2.55
N PHE A 56 0.15 -6.26 2.27
CA PHE A 56 0.18 -5.63 0.95
C PHE A 56 0.78 -6.57 -0.10
N CYS A 57 1.90 -7.23 0.21
CA CYS A 57 2.53 -8.23 -0.68
C CYS A 57 1.60 -9.44 -0.89
N ILE A 58 1.05 -10.01 0.19
CA ILE A 58 0.12 -11.15 0.10
C ILE A 58 -1.10 -10.76 -0.75
N GLY A 59 -1.65 -9.58 -0.53
CA GLY A 59 -2.78 -9.06 -1.30
C GLY A 59 -2.49 -8.97 -2.80
N PHE A 60 -1.30 -8.49 -3.20
CA PHE A 60 -0.91 -8.45 -4.61
C PHE A 60 -0.66 -9.81 -5.22
N ILE A 61 -0.07 -10.75 -4.47
CA ILE A 61 0.11 -12.13 -4.93
C ILE A 61 -1.25 -12.76 -5.21
N LEU A 62 -2.19 -12.64 -4.28
CA LEU A 62 -3.55 -13.15 -4.46
C LEU A 62 -4.26 -12.46 -5.63
N PHE A 63 -4.11 -11.14 -5.76
CA PHE A 63 -4.73 -10.38 -6.82
C PHE A 63 -4.15 -10.74 -8.21
N SER A 64 -2.87 -11.06 -8.30
CA SER A 64 -2.26 -11.52 -9.56
C SER A 64 -2.79 -12.86 -10.05
N GLN A 65 -3.35 -13.68 -9.14
CA GLN A 65 -3.88 -15.02 -9.41
C GLN A 65 -5.41 -15.07 -9.48
N VAL A 66 -6.08 -13.91 -9.54
CA VAL A 66 -7.54 -13.85 -9.55
C VAL A 66 -8.10 -14.59 -10.76
N GLY A 67 -8.87 -15.67 -10.49
CA GLY A 67 -9.62 -16.43 -11.47
C GLY A 67 -11.13 -16.44 -11.19
N GLY A 68 -11.61 -15.69 -10.18
CA GLY A 68 -13.01 -15.63 -9.80
C GLY A 68 -13.33 -14.63 -8.70
N VAL A 69 -14.64 -14.41 -8.48
CA VAL A 69 -15.14 -13.42 -7.52
C VAL A 69 -14.65 -13.63 -6.08
N PRO A 70 -14.61 -14.86 -5.52
CA PRO A 70 -14.17 -15.03 -4.14
C PRO A 70 -12.74 -14.57 -3.91
N LEU A 71 -11.82 -14.90 -4.82
CA LEU A 71 -10.42 -14.51 -4.71
C LEU A 71 -10.23 -13.01 -4.95
N LEU A 72 -11.06 -12.40 -5.81
CA LEU A 72 -11.11 -10.97 -6.04
C LEU A 72 -11.46 -10.22 -4.74
N LEU A 73 -12.49 -10.65 -4.02
CA LEU A 73 -12.94 -10.00 -2.79
C LEU A 73 -11.97 -10.26 -1.62
N LEU A 74 -11.41 -11.46 -1.54
CA LEU A 74 -10.39 -11.77 -0.55
C LEU A 74 -9.14 -10.88 -0.72
N SER A 75 -8.67 -10.73 -1.95
CA SER A 75 -7.54 -9.85 -2.26
C SER A 75 -7.84 -8.38 -1.95
N ALA A 76 -9.10 -7.92 -2.19
CA ALA A 76 -9.54 -6.58 -1.81
C ALA A 76 -9.44 -6.35 -0.29
N GLY A 77 -9.89 -7.32 0.50
CA GLY A 77 -9.81 -7.25 1.96
C GLY A 77 -8.36 -7.18 2.45
N ILE A 78 -7.51 -8.07 1.97
CA ILE A 78 -6.09 -8.14 2.39
C ILE A 78 -5.32 -6.89 1.94
N LEU A 79 -5.54 -6.40 0.71
CA LEU A 79 -4.97 -5.15 0.24
C LEU A 79 -5.48 -3.95 1.05
N GLY A 80 -6.76 -3.98 1.46
CA GLY A 80 -7.36 -2.96 2.33
C GLY A 80 -6.69 -2.87 3.70
N ILE A 81 -6.36 -4.00 4.32
CA ILE A 81 -5.59 -4.04 5.58
C ILE A 81 -4.19 -3.43 5.36
N GLY A 82 -3.47 -3.88 4.34
CA GLY A 82 -2.12 -3.41 4.05
C GLY A 82 -2.08 -1.90 3.77
N PHE A 83 -2.93 -1.41 2.89
CA PHE A 83 -3.01 0.02 2.55
C PHE A 83 -3.50 0.86 3.73
N GLY A 84 -4.51 0.37 4.46
CA GLY A 84 -5.05 1.02 5.65
C GLY A 84 -4.03 1.17 6.77
N ALA A 85 -3.03 0.28 6.84
CA ALA A 85 -1.91 0.37 7.78
C ALA A 85 -0.80 1.30 7.29
N LEU A 86 -0.34 1.13 6.05
CA LEU A 86 0.84 1.83 5.53
C LEU A 86 0.61 3.32 5.30
N ALA A 87 -0.54 3.71 4.71
CA ALA A 87 -0.78 5.09 4.33
C ALA A 87 -0.77 6.05 5.54
N PRO A 88 -1.53 5.81 6.63
CA PRO A 88 -1.49 6.68 7.80
C PRO A 88 -0.17 6.57 8.56
N ALA A 89 0.47 5.39 8.62
CA ALA A 89 1.75 5.22 9.29
C ALA A 89 2.84 6.09 8.66
N PHE A 90 2.98 6.07 7.34
CA PHE A 90 3.95 6.91 6.64
C PHE A 90 3.62 8.40 6.73
N GLN A 91 2.34 8.78 6.69
CA GLN A 91 1.92 10.16 6.91
C GLN A 91 2.34 10.65 8.30
N THR A 92 2.08 9.85 9.34
CA THR A 92 2.46 10.19 10.72
C THR A 92 3.97 10.30 10.87
N LEU A 93 4.74 9.38 10.30
CA LEU A 93 6.21 9.44 10.31
C LEU A 93 6.74 10.69 9.61
N ALA A 94 6.15 11.08 8.48
CA ALA A 94 6.54 12.29 7.76
C ALA A 94 6.30 13.55 8.63
N VAL A 95 5.15 13.62 9.29
CA VAL A 95 4.81 14.74 10.18
C VAL A 95 5.69 14.77 11.42
N GLN A 96 5.94 13.62 12.04
CA GLN A 96 6.82 13.51 13.22
C GLN A 96 8.29 13.83 12.92
N SER A 97 8.71 13.69 11.66
CA SER A 97 10.07 14.04 11.23
C SER A 97 10.31 15.54 11.06
N ALA A 98 9.25 16.37 11.17
CA ALA A 98 9.31 17.82 11.01
C ALA A 98 9.06 18.54 12.36
N PRO A 99 9.62 19.76 12.54
CA PRO A 99 9.27 20.57 13.70
C PRO A 99 7.76 20.87 13.74
N PRO A 100 7.13 20.99 14.93
CA PRO A 100 5.70 21.23 15.05
C PRO A 100 5.19 22.46 14.26
N SER A 101 6.03 23.49 14.15
CA SER A 101 5.74 24.70 13.36
C SER A 101 5.67 24.45 11.84
N ARG A 102 6.16 23.31 11.35
CA ARG A 102 6.20 22.92 9.94
C ARG A 102 5.40 21.66 9.62
N ALA A 103 4.55 21.20 10.52
CA ALA A 103 3.73 20.01 10.32
C ALA A 103 2.85 20.08 9.06
N GLY A 104 2.30 21.26 8.75
CA GLY A 104 1.53 21.46 7.52
C GLY A 104 2.37 21.28 6.25
N VAL A 105 3.62 21.78 6.26
CA VAL A 105 4.55 21.60 5.13
C VAL A 105 4.91 20.14 4.95
N ALA A 106 5.17 19.41 6.04
CA ALA A 106 5.47 17.97 5.99
C ALA A 106 4.30 17.18 5.40
N THR A 107 3.07 17.48 5.82
CA THR A 107 1.86 16.86 5.28
C THR A 107 1.71 17.14 3.78
N SER A 108 1.88 18.38 3.35
CA SER A 108 1.79 18.75 1.94
C SER A 108 2.87 18.06 1.10
N THR A 109 4.11 17.97 1.61
CA THR A 109 5.21 17.28 0.93
C THR A 109 4.92 15.79 0.81
N TYR A 110 4.35 15.16 1.83
CA TYR A 110 3.93 13.76 1.79
C TYR A 110 2.91 13.51 0.67
N PHE A 111 1.84 14.30 0.60
CA PHE A 111 0.83 14.15 -0.45
C PHE A 111 1.39 14.45 -1.84
N TRP A 112 2.23 15.47 -1.98
CA TRP A 112 2.92 15.75 -3.24
C TRP A 112 3.76 14.57 -3.73
N SER A 113 4.55 13.97 -2.84
CA SER A 113 5.34 12.80 -3.18
C SER A 113 4.48 11.59 -3.56
N LEU A 114 3.32 11.46 -2.91
CA LEU A 114 2.35 10.40 -3.19
C LEU A 114 1.73 10.56 -4.58
N ASP A 115 1.31 11.77 -4.94
CA ASP A 115 0.70 12.09 -6.24
C ASP A 115 1.70 11.89 -7.38
N ILE A 116 2.93 12.39 -7.23
CA ILE A 116 4.02 12.17 -8.21
C ILE A 116 4.30 10.67 -8.36
N SER A 117 4.38 9.93 -7.26
CA SER A 117 4.63 8.49 -7.29
C SER A 117 3.51 7.71 -7.99
N VAL A 118 2.24 8.12 -7.78
CA VAL A 118 1.08 7.52 -8.46
C VAL A 118 1.15 7.78 -9.96
N GLY A 119 1.49 9.01 -10.38
CA GLY A 119 1.64 9.37 -11.79
C GLY A 119 2.75 8.59 -12.48
N LEU A 120 3.95 8.55 -11.87
CA LEU A 120 5.09 7.80 -12.41
C LEU A 120 4.81 6.29 -12.45
N ALA A 121 4.24 5.75 -11.37
CA ALA A 121 3.87 4.34 -11.32
C ALA A 121 2.83 3.99 -12.39
N ALA A 122 1.85 4.86 -12.64
CA ALA A 122 0.87 4.63 -13.70
C ALA A 122 1.52 4.56 -15.09
N ALA A 123 2.46 5.46 -15.38
CA ALA A 123 3.18 5.44 -16.65
C ALA A 123 4.03 4.17 -16.83
N VAL A 124 4.83 3.81 -15.82
CA VAL A 124 5.69 2.61 -15.88
C VAL A 124 4.87 1.33 -15.93
N LEU A 125 3.87 1.20 -15.04
CA LEU A 125 3.04 0.00 -14.97
C LEU A 125 2.13 -0.15 -16.20
N GLY A 126 1.75 0.95 -16.85
CA GLY A 126 1.04 0.92 -18.14
C GLY A 126 1.86 0.19 -19.19
N VAL A 127 3.11 0.59 -19.38
CA VAL A 127 4.02 -0.05 -20.34
C VAL A 127 4.25 -1.53 -19.99
N VAL A 128 4.41 -1.84 -18.70
CA VAL A 128 4.61 -3.23 -18.24
C VAL A 128 3.36 -4.08 -18.49
N SER A 129 2.16 -3.51 -18.23
CA SER A 129 0.90 -4.24 -18.45
C SER A 129 0.66 -4.56 -19.93
N ASP A 130 1.03 -3.63 -20.82
CA ASP A 130 0.87 -3.81 -22.26
C ASP A 130 1.88 -4.83 -22.83
N ALA A 131 3.11 -4.84 -22.31
CA ALA A 131 4.17 -5.72 -22.77
C ALA A 131 4.11 -7.15 -22.19
N LEU A 132 3.76 -7.30 -20.92
CA LEU A 132 3.91 -8.56 -20.16
C LEU A 132 2.61 -9.03 -19.48
N GLY A 133 1.54 -8.26 -19.61
CA GLY A 133 0.22 -8.55 -19.04
C GLY A 133 0.06 -8.16 -17.56
N TYR A 134 -1.19 -8.13 -17.13
CA TYR A 134 -1.57 -7.71 -15.77
C TYR A 134 -1.01 -8.58 -14.64
N PRO A 135 -1.01 -9.94 -14.73
CA PRO A 135 -0.47 -10.76 -13.64
C PRO A 135 1.00 -10.48 -13.37
N PHE A 136 1.81 -10.30 -14.42
CA PHE A 136 3.22 -9.96 -14.28
C PHE A 136 3.39 -8.55 -13.69
N MET A 137 2.60 -7.59 -14.14
CA MET A 137 2.60 -6.22 -13.59
C MET A 137 2.37 -6.22 -12.06
N TYR A 138 1.38 -6.98 -11.56
CA TYR A 138 1.13 -7.08 -10.12
C TYR A 138 2.22 -7.83 -9.37
N GLY A 139 2.90 -8.78 -10.01
CA GLY A 139 4.11 -9.42 -9.50
C GLY A 139 5.26 -8.42 -9.28
N VAL A 140 5.47 -7.51 -10.24
CA VAL A 140 6.45 -6.41 -10.13
C VAL A 140 6.09 -5.47 -8.97
N VAL A 141 4.81 -5.13 -8.82
CA VAL A 141 4.34 -4.29 -7.69
C VAL A 141 4.58 -4.99 -6.35
N CYS A 142 4.35 -6.30 -6.26
CA CYS A 142 4.66 -7.07 -5.06
C CYS A 142 6.16 -7.02 -4.74
N LEU A 143 7.01 -7.26 -5.73
CA LEU A 143 8.47 -7.27 -5.58
C LEU A 143 8.99 -5.89 -5.14
N THR A 144 8.51 -4.81 -5.77
CA THR A 144 8.88 -3.45 -5.38
C THR A 144 8.40 -3.11 -3.97
N SER A 145 7.21 -3.56 -3.57
CA SER A 145 6.69 -3.37 -2.21
C SER A 145 7.55 -4.11 -1.17
N ALA A 146 7.97 -5.35 -1.47
CA ALA A 146 8.86 -6.11 -0.61
C ALA A 146 10.24 -5.45 -0.46
N LEU A 147 10.81 -4.96 -1.57
CA LEU A 147 12.07 -4.22 -1.57
C LEU A 147 11.98 -2.93 -0.74
N LEU A 148 10.89 -2.17 -0.87
CA LEU A 148 10.66 -0.99 -0.05
C LEU A 148 10.53 -1.31 1.43
N GLY A 149 9.89 -2.42 1.78
CA GLY A 149 9.84 -2.92 3.16
C GLY A 149 11.22 -3.27 3.71
N LEU A 150 12.08 -3.89 2.89
CA LEU A 150 13.47 -4.16 3.24
C LEU A 150 14.29 -2.88 3.39
N VAL A 151 14.14 -1.92 2.48
CA VAL A 151 14.81 -0.60 2.57
C VAL A 151 14.40 0.12 3.85
N TYR A 152 13.11 0.12 4.17
CA TYR A 152 12.61 0.67 5.44
C TYR A 152 13.28 0.00 6.63
N TYR A 153 13.35 -1.34 6.66
CA TYR A 153 14.03 -2.10 7.72
C TYR A 153 15.49 -1.67 7.90
N PHE A 154 16.27 -1.58 6.82
CA PHE A 154 17.69 -1.20 6.89
C PHE A 154 17.89 0.25 7.32
N LEU A 155 17.08 1.18 6.82
CA LEU A 155 17.18 2.60 7.16
C LEU A 155 16.80 2.85 8.61
N TRP A 156 15.70 2.25 9.08
CA TRP A 156 15.21 2.42 10.44
C TRP A 156 16.16 1.81 11.47
N ARG A 157 16.68 0.63 11.21
CA ARG A 157 17.66 -0.02 12.08
C ARG A 157 18.97 0.77 12.19
N ARG A 158 19.36 1.51 11.16
CA ARG A 158 20.51 2.42 11.22
C ARG A 158 20.22 3.68 12.02
N SER A 159 18.99 4.20 11.96
CA SER A 159 18.58 5.40 12.71
C SER A 159 18.38 5.09 14.20
N GLY A 160 17.78 3.96 14.57
CA GLY A 160 17.57 3.56 15.96
C GLY A 160 18.86 3.33 16.74
N LYS A 161 19.97 3.00 16.06
CA LYS A 161 21.32 2.94 16.68
C LYS A 161 21.93 4.31 16.97
N ARG A 162 21.43 5.40 16.39
CA ARG A 162 21.93 6.77 16.62
C ARG A 162 21.16 7.51 17.74
N ALA A 163 19.99 7.03 18.13
CA ALA A 163 19.21 7.62 19.20
C ALA A 163 19.48 7.01 20.59
N GLY A 164 20.32 5.98 20.67
CA GLY A 164 20.70 5.28 21.91
C GLY A 164 22.14 5.53 22.37
N THR A 165 22.83 6.54 21.82
CA THR A 165 24.09 7.09 22.33
C THR A 165 23.93 8.57 22.58
#